data_ea263f4aa48de04eae8e22623b7ccc0a
#
_entry.id   ea263f4aa48de04eae8e22623b7ccc0a
#
_cell.length_a   1.000
_cell.length_b   1.000
_cell.length_c   1.000
_cell.angle_alpha   90.00
_cell.angle_beta   90.00
_cell.angle_gamma   90.00
#
_symmetry.space_group_name_H-M   'P 1'
#
loop_
_entity.id
_entity.type
_entity.pdbx_description
1 polymer ?
#
loop_
_entity_poly.entity_id
_entity_poly.type
_entity_poly.pdbx_seq_one_letter_code
_entity_poly.pdbx_strand_id
1 'polypeptide(L)'
;MALVFSGCNMNNTTKGGLIGGAGGGALGAGIGAAIGALINGSSGAKLGAAIGAGVGVAGGTTAGVLIGRKMDKAKKEAEAIANAQVSDAVDQNGYQAVKVTFESGILFQSGKSVLSAAAQSSLNKFATDVLAANPDMNVGIVGYTDNDPWKGKTAEQSVAANQKLSEQRAQAVSNFLQKHGAAANQIQEVVGLGESNPVADNATAAGKQQNRRVEVYLYASDAMIEAAKQGTLQ
;
A
#
# COMPACT_ATOMS: atom_id res chain seq x y z
N MET A 1 -10.73 38.64 18.39
CA MET A 1 -11.00 38.61 16.93
C MET A 1 -10.71 37.21 16.43
N ALA A 2 -11.75 36.38 16.25
CA ALA A 2 -11.62 35.00 15.89
C ALA A 2 -11.75 34.87 14.35
N LEU A 3 -10.70 34.39 13.68
CA LEU A 3 -10.71 34.09 12.26
C LEU A 3 -11.37 32.74 12.07
N VAL A 4 -12.58 32.74 11.54
CA VAL A 4 -13.31 31.54 11.07
C VAL A 4 -12.76 31.18 9.69
N PHE A 5 -11.99 30.09 9.58
CA PHE A 5 -11.62 29.51 8.30
C PHE A 5 -12.82 28.73 7.75
N SER A 6 -13.47 29.31 6.76
CA SER A 6 -14.45 28.61 5.93
C SER A 6 -13.72 27.52 5.13
N GLY A 7 -14.06 26.25 5.38
CA GLY A 7 -13.48 25.10 4.70
C GLY A 7 -13.90 25.06 3.23
N CYS A 8 -13.03 25.49 2.34
CA CYS A 8 -13.16 25.17 0.91
C CYS A 8 -12.95 23.68 0.71
N ASN A 9 -13.86 23.04 -0.01
CA ASN A 9 -13.76 21.65 -0.45
C ASN A 9 -12.64 21.54 -1.51
N MET A 10 -11.42 21.29 -1.04
CA MET A 10 -10.22 21.24 -1.87
C MET A 10 -10.03 19.82 -2.43
N ASN A 11 -9.80 19.72 -3.73
CA ASN A 11 -9.47 18.45 -4.38
C ASN A 11 -8.09 17.94 -3.91
N ASN A 12 -7.79 16.66 -4.16
CA ASN A 12 -6.57 16.00 -3.68
C ASN A 12 -5.28 16.65 -4.23
N THR A 13 -5.32 17.22 -5.42
CA THR A 13 -4.19 17.95 -6.02
C THR A 13 -3.81 19.20 -5.22
N THR A 14 -4.82 19.88 -4.63
CA THR A 14 -4.61 21.05 -3.78
C THR A 14 -4.18 20.66 -2.35
N LYS A 15 -4.66 19.52 -1.84
CA LYS A 15 -4.25 18.98 -0.52
C LYS A 15 -2.79 18.54 -0.50
N GLY A 16 -2.28 17.95 -1.60
CA GLY A 16 -0.87 17.55 -1.72
C GLY A 16 0.10 18.74 -1.58
N GLY A 17 -0.28 19.92 -2.12
CA GLY A 17 0.54 21.13 -2.02
C GLY A 17 0.56 21.80 -0.63
N LEU A 18 -0.46 21.57 0.21
CA LEU A 18 -0.58 22.22 1.53
C LEU A 18 -0.11 21.33 2.70
N ILE A 19 -0.18 19.99 2.55
CA ILE A 19 0.27 19.06 3.59
C ILE A 19 1.80 18.93 3.61
N GLY A 20 2.48 19.25 2.49
CA GLY A 20 3.95 19.26 2.41
C GLY A 20 4.66 20.31 3.28
N GLY A 21 3.94 21.32 3.80
CA GLY A 21 4.55 22.46 4.49
C GLY A 21 4.63 22.41 5.99
N ALA A 22 3.78 21.68 6.72
CA ALA A 22 3.79 21.76 8.19
C ALA A 22 3.23 20.55 8.96
N GLY A 23 2.75 19.50 8.33
CA GLY A 23 2.13 18.37 9.06
C GLY A 23 2.30 16.98 8.45
N GLY A 24 2.80 16.88 7.23
CA GLY A 24 2.95 15.59 6.51
C GLY A 24 4.11 14.72 7.00
N GLY A 25 5.03 15.30 7.76
CA GLY A 25 6.23 14.61 8.24
C GLY A 25 5.97 13.50 9.27
N ALA A 26 4.82 13.54 9.96
CA ALA A 26 4.56 12.60 11.06
C ALA A 26 3.77 11.35 10.63
N LEU A 27 2.96 11.41 9.59
CA LEU A 27 2.13 10.27 9.15
C LEU A 27 2.75 9.47 8.01
N GLY A 28 3.46 10.13 7.06
CA GLY A 28 4.15 9.45 5.95
C GLY A 28 5.46 8.78 6.38
N ALA A 29 6.25 9.44 7.24
CA ALA A 29 7.48 8.89 7.79
C ALA A 29 7.26 7.65 8.68
N GLY A 30 6.05 7.52 9.28
CA GLY A 30 5.74 6.42 10.19
C GLY A 30 5.61 5.05 9.50
N ILE A 31 5.05 5.00 8.31
CA ILE A 31 4.74 3.69 7.66
C ILE A 31 5.95 3.18 6.89
N GLY A 32 6.60 4.00 6.10
CA GLY A 32 7.73 3.55 5.29
C GLY A 32 9.03 3.36 6.07
N ALA A 33 9.32 4.25 7.05
CA ALA A 33 10.45 4.06 7.94
C ALA A 33 10.24 2.84 8.85
N ALA A 34 8.99 2.57 9.29
CA ALA A 34 8.67 1.40 10.08
C ALA A 34 8.79 0.11 9.25
N ILE A 35 8.31 0.11 8.00
CA ILE A 35 8.47 -1.02 7.08
C ILE A 35 9.96 -1.26 6.80
N GLY A 36 10.73 -0.23 6.46
CA GLY A 36 12.17 -0.32 6.19
C GLY A 36 13.02 -0.75 7.38
N ALA A 37 12.65 -0.33 8.61
CA ALA A 37 13.37 -0.71 9.83
C ALA A 37 13.07 -2.15 10.29
N LEU A 38 11.87 -2.68 9.97
CA LEU A 38 11.44 -4.02 10.40
C LEU A 38 11.91 -5.14 9.47
N ILE A 39 12.24 -4.80 8.23
CA ILE A 39 12.73 -5.77 7.25
C ILE A 39 14.24 -5.70 7.21
N ASN A 40 14.88 -6.59 7.96
CA ASN A 40 16.34 -6.73 8.04
C ASN A 40 16.89 -7.40 6.75
N GLY A 41 16.77 -6.68 5.60
CA GLY A 41 17.20 -7.19 4.30
C GLY A 41 17.09 -6.16 3.19
N SER A 42 17.77 -6.42 2.06
CA SER A 42 17.81 -5.51 0.91
C SER A 42 16.44 -5.21 0.28
N SER A 43 15.52 -6.18 0.32
CA SER A 43 14.17 -6.04 -0.24
C SER A 43 13.27 -5.15 0.59
N GLY A 44 13.31 -5.31 1.91
CA GLY A 44 12.50 -4.48 2.78
C GLY A 44 12.95 -3.03 2.88
N ALA A 45 14.26 -2.80 2.76
CA ALA A 45 14.81 -1.47 2.67
C ALA A 45 14.32 -0.73 1.40
N LYS A 46 14.14 -1.46 0.29
CA LYS A 46 13.63 -0.89 -0.97
C LYS A 46 12.17 -0.47 -0.85
N LEU A 47 11.30 -1.34 -0.30
CA LEU A 47 9.89 -0.99 -0.13
C LEU A 47 9.71 0.09 0.94
N GLY A 48 10.41 0.00 2.06
CA GLY A 48 10.39 1.03 3.09
C GLY A 48 10.94 2.37 2.61
N ALA A 49 11.98 2.35 1.78
CA ALA A 49 12.48 3.51 1.09
C ALA A 49 11.51 3.99 -0.01
N ALA A 50 10.80 3.07 -0.69
CA ALA A 50 9.83 3.43 -1.72
C ALA A 50 8.54 4.05 -1.17
N ILE A 51 8.15 3.72 0.08
CA ILE A 51 6.84 4.09 0.61
C ILE A 51 7.02 4.75 1.99
N GLY A 52 7.32 6.02 2.06
CA GLY A 52 7.15 6.79 3.29
C GLY A 52 8.34 7.44 3.96
N ALA A 53 9.54 7.46 3.37
CA ALA A 53 10.66 8.25 3.86
C ALA A 53 10.72 9.66 3.24
N GLY A 54 9.83 9.99 2.32
CA GLY A 54 9.80 11.26 1.59
C GLY A 54 9.12 12.37 2.38
N VAL A 55 9.89 13.38 2.75
CA VAL A 55 9.33 14.68 3.14
C VAL A 55 8.73 15.29 1.86
N GLY A 56 7.41 15.32 1.76
CA GLY A 56 6.67 15.71 0.58
C GLY A 56 7.07 17.07 -0.02
N VAL A 57 7.99 17.06 -0.95
CA VAL A 57 8.43 18.27 -1.67
C VAL A 57 8.08 18.21 -3.16
N ALA A 58 7.73 17.04 -3.68
CA ALA A 58 7.52 16.88 -5.12
C ALA A 58 6.12 17.31 -5.62
N GLY A 59 5.13 17.44 -4.72
CA GLY A 59 3.74 17.74 -5.11
C GLY A 59 3.50 19.09 -5.79
N GLY A 60 4.41 20.05 -5.65
CA GLY A 60 4.31 21.37 -6.27
C GLY A 60 5.06 21.51 -7.61
N THR A 61 5.78 20.48 -8.03
CA THR A 61 6.52 20.49 -9.30
C THR A 61 5.64 20.04 -10.45
N THR A 62 5.99 20.37 -11.70
CA THR A 62 5.27 19.87 -12.90
C THR A 62 5.20 18.34 -12.88
N ALA A 63 6.31 17.67 -12.52
CA ALA A 63 6.36 16.22 -12.38
C ALA A 63 5.38 15.70 -11.30
N GLY A 64 5.34 16.34 -10.14
CA GLY A 64 4.41 15.97 -9.07
C GLY A 64 2.94 16.09 -9.46
N VAL A 65 2.59 17.13 -10.22
CA VAL A 65 1.23 17.31 -10.73
C VAL A 65 0.85 16.22 -11.74
N LEU A 66 1.74 15.88 -12.67
CA LEU A 66 1.50 14.84 -13.68
C LEU A 66 1.36 13.46 -13.03
N ILE A 67 2.27 13.11 -12.11
CA ILE A 67 2.21 11.86 -11.34
C ILE A 67 0.93 11.83 -10.50
N GLY A 68 0.61 12.92 -9.80
CA GLY A 68 -0.60 13.02 -8.99
C GLY A 68 -1.88 12.74 -9.78
N ARG A 69 -2.02 13.27 -10.99
CA ARG A 69 -3.18 13.00 -11.87
C ARG A 69 -3.32 11.53 -12.23
N LYS A 70 -2.19 10.85 -12.52
CA LYS A 70 -2.20 9.41 -12.79
C LYS A 70 -2.55 8.61 -11.53
N MET A 71 -2.02 8.98 -10.38
CA MET A 71 -2.36 8.34 -9.10
C MET A 71 -3.82 8.56 -8.72
N ASP A 72 -4.38 9.76 -8.93
CA ASP A 72 -5.81 10.04 -8.71
C ASP A 72 -6.71 9.17 -9.61
N LYS A 73 -6.29 8.94 -10.87
CA LYS A 73 -7.01 8.04 -11.77
C LYS A 73 -6.95 6.60 -11.26
N ALA A 74 -5.77 6.07 -10.97
CA ALA A 74 -5.59 4.71 -10.45
C ALA A 74 -6.32 4.51 -9.11
N LYS A 75 -6.32 5.53 -8.24
CA LYS A 75 -7.09 5.53 -6.99
C LYS A 75 -8.58 5.35 -7.26
N LYS A 76 -9.14 6.12 -8.19
CA LYS A 76 -10.55 6.08 -8.55
C LYS A 76 -10.95 4.72 -9.14
N GLU A 77 -10.08 4.13 -9.96
CA GLU A 77 -10.26 2.77 -10.48
C GLU A 77 -10.24 1.74 -9.35
N ALA A 78 -9.30 1.87 -8.40
CA ALA A 78 -9.20 0.99 -7.24
C ALA A 78 -10.40 1.12 -6.27
N GLU A 79 -10.95 2.32 -6.08
CA GLU A 79 -12.13 2.58 -5.25
C GLU A 79 -13.40 1.87 -5.77
N ALA A 80 -13.42 1.51 -7.06
CA ALA A 80 -14.52 0.73 -7.66
C ALA A 80 -14.40 -0.79 -7.39
N ILE A 81 -13.30 -1.26 -6.80
CA ILE A 81 -13.08 -2.68 -6.52
C ILE A 81 -13.79 -3.07 -5.22
N ALA A 82 -14.63 -4.08 -5.30
CA ALA A 82 -15.32 -4.61 -4.13
C ALA A 82 -14.34 -5.15 -3.08
N ASN A 83 -14.61 -4.88 -1.82
CA ASN A 83 -13.79 -5.32 -0.67
C ASN A 83 -12.37 -4.72 -0.61
N ALA A 84 -12.11 -3.65 -1.36
CA ALA A 84 -10.89 -2.87 -1.27
C ALA A 84 -11.15 -1.57 -0.48
N GLN A 85 -10.23 -1.25 0.42
CA GLN A 85 -10.19 0.05 1.09
C GLN A 85 -9.03 0.85 0.50
N VAL A 86 -9.31 2.00 -0.07
CA VAL A 86 -8.30 2.81 -0.78
C VAL A 86 -7.97 4.06 0.01
N SER A 87 -6.69 4.37 0.12
CA SER A 87 -6.20 5.57 0.80
C SER A 87 -4.98 6.14 0.10
N ASP A 88 -4.73 7.42 0.33
CA ASP A 88 -3.54 8.09 -0.15
C ASP A 88 -2.31 7.61 0.62
N ALA A 89 -1.19 7.53 -0.07
CA ALA A 89 0.14 7.29 0.46
C ALA A 89 1.14 8.24 -0.24
N VAL A 90 2.38 8.25 0.21
CA VAL A 90 3.47 9.03 -0.39
C VAL A 90 4.67 8.10 -0.57
N ASP A 91 5.30 8.15 -1.74
CA ASP A 91 6.50 7.38 -2.02
C ASP A 91 7.77 8.02 -1.42
N GLN A 92 8.92 7.35 -1.57
CA GLN A 92 10.22 7.85 -1.09
C GLN A 92 10.65 9.18 -1.71
N ASN A 93 10.16 9.50 -2.90
CA ASN A 93 10.49 10.72 -3.64
C ASN A 93 9.54 11.87 -3.29
N GLY A 94 8.57 11.63 -2.40
CA GLY A 94 7.54 12.58 -2.03
C GLY A 94 6.41 12.70 -3.04
N TYR A 95 6.31 11.79 -4.02
CA TYR A 95 5.18 11.74 -4.95
C TYR A 95 4.00 11.03 -4.33
N GLN A 96 2.81 11.37 -4.80
CA GLN A 96 1.58 10.68 -4.41
C GLN A 96 1.67 9.21 -4.82
N ALA A 97 1.22 8.34 -3.92
CA ALA A 97 1.06 6.91 -4.11
C ALA A 97 -0.35 6.50 -3.66
N VAL A 98 -0.78 5.31 -4.01
CA VAL A 98 -2.09 4.77 -3.63
C VAL A 98 -1.88 3.49 -2.83
N LYS A 99 -2.51 3.42 -1.66
CA LYS A 99 -2.56 2.21 -0.84
C LYS A 99 -3.95 1.57 -0.95
N VAL A 100 -3.99 0.32 -1.35
CA VAL A 100 -5.19 -0.51 -1.44
C VAL A 100 -5.09 -1.62 -0.40
N THR A 101 -6.01 -1.64 0.55
CA THR A 101 -6.04 -2.61 1.65
C THR A 101 -7.16 -3.61 1.43
N PHE A 102 -6.83 -4.89 1.50
CA PHE A 102 -7.75 -6.01 1.47
C PHE A 102 -7.73 -6.73 2.83
N GLU A 103 -8.89 -6.92 3.45
CA GLU A 103 -8.99 -7.70 4.69
C GLU A 103 -8.70 -9.17 4.42
N SER A 104 -7.77 -9.77 5.18
CA SER A 104 -7.41 -11.19 5.01
C SER A 104 -8.58 -12.16 5.26
N GLY A 105 -9.56 -11.77 6.07
CA GLY A 105 -10.76 -12.59 6.30
C GLY A 105 -11.62 -12.77 5.05
N ILE A 106 -11.55 -11.82 4.12
CA ILE A 106 -12.18 -11.91 2.79
C ILE A 106 -11.27 -12.70 1.84
N LEU A 107 -9.96 -12.44 1.90
CA LEU A 107 -8.99 -13.05 1.00
C LEU A 107 -8.77 -14.53 1.29
N PHE A 108 -8.71 -14.94 2.56
CA PHE A 108 -8.24 -16.26 2.98
C PHE A 108 -9.09 -16.85 4.10
N GLN A 109 -9.15 -18.16 4.17
CA GLN A 109 -9.60 -18.85 5.38
C GLN A 109 -8.60 -18.67 6.52
N SER A 110 -9.07 -18.81 7.77
CA SER A 110 -8.21 -18.70 8.95
C SER A 110 -7.01 -19.64 8.89
N GLY A 111 -5.82 -19.12 9.15
CA GLY A 111 -4.57 -19.88 9.11
C GLY A 111 -4.13 -20.35 7.70
N LYS A 112 -4.81 -19.93 6.64
CA LYS A 112 -4.51 -20.34 5.26
C LYS A 112 -4.04 -19.15 4.41
N SER A 113 -3.37 -19.48 3.31
CA SER A 113 -2.93 -18.55 2.25
C SER A 113 -3.51 -18.88 0.86
N VAL A 114 -4.52 -19.74 0.80
CA VAL A 114 -5.25 -20.05 -0.44
C VAL A 114 -6.38 -19.02 -0.59
N LEU A 115 -6.39 -18.31 -1.74
CA LEU A 115 -7.38 -17.28 -2.03
C LEU A 115 -8.80 -17.86 -2.14
N SER A 116 -9.75 -17.20 -1.50
CA SER A 116 -11.18 -17.49 -1.62
C SER A 116 -11.72 -17.13 -3.01
N ALA A 117 -12.90 -17.66 -3.38
CA ALA A 117 -13.55 -17.27 -4.64
C ALA A 117 -13.90 -15.77 -4.69
N ALA A 118 -14.33 -15.19 -3.55
CA ALA A 118 -14.60 -13.76 -3.46
C ALA A 118 -13.33 -12.93 -3.66
N ALA A 119 -12.21 -13.35 -3.06
CA ALA A 119 -10.91 -12.74 -3.26
C ALA A 119 -10.47 -12.76 -4.73
N GLN A 120 -10.59 -13.92 -5.37
CA GLN A 120 -10.22 -14.07 -6.78
C GLN A 120 -11.01 -13.12 -7.68
N SER A 121 -12.30 -12.92 -7.43
CA SER A 121 -13.12 -11.97 -8.18
C SER A 121 -12.62 -10.51 -8.01
N SER A 122 -12.40 -10.07 -6.78
CA SER A 122 -11.92 -8.69 -6.49
C SER A 122 -10.50 -8.47 -7.02
N LEU A 123 -9.60 -9.42 -6.80
CA LEU A 123 -8.21 -9.32 -7.27
C LEU A 123 -8.11 -9.42 -8.80
N ASN A 124 -8.99 -10.18 -9.47
CA ASN A 124 -9.04 -10.21 -10.93
C ASN A 124 -9.41 -8.84 -11.49
N LYS A 125 -10.46 -8.21 -10.96
CA LYS A 125 -10.82 -6.85 -11.35
C LYS A 125 -9.70 -5.85 -11.05
N PHE A 126 -9.05 -5.97 -9.91
CA PHE A 126 -7.92 -5.11 -9.57
C PHE A 126 -6.76 -5.28 -10.57
N ALA A 127 -6.45 -6.51 -10.96
CA ALA A 127 -5.41 -6.80 -11.95
C ALA A 127 -5.75 -6.23 -13.34
N THR A 128 -7.02 -6.41 -13.81
CA THR A 128 -7.43 -5.97 -15.15
C THR A 128 -7.72 -4.47 -15.23
N ASP A 129 -8.45 -3.94 -14.26
CA ASP A 129 -9.01 -2.59 -14.34
C ASP A 129 -8.04 -1.53 -13.78
N VAL A 130 -7.12 -1.94 -12.86
CA VAL A 130 -6.15 -1.03 -12.25
C VAL A 130 -4.73 -1.30 -12.73
N LEU A 131 -4.20 -2.52 -12.56
CA LEU A 131 -2.79 -2.79 -12.84
C LEU A 131 -2.49 -2.82 -14.36
N ALA A 132 -3.30 -3.50 -15.14
CA ALA A 132 -3.12 -3.56 -16.60
C ALA A 132 -3.38 -2.20 -17.28
N ALA A 133 -4.24 -1.35 -16.69
CA ALA A 133 -4.50 0.01 -17.17
C ALA A 133 -3.37 1.00 -16.81
N ASN A 134 -2.52 0.66 -15.84
CA ASN A 134 -1.43 1.52 -15.35
C ASN A 134 -0.07 0.76 -15.31
N PRO A 135 0.42 0.25 -16.46
CA PRO A 135 1.61 -0.62 -16.50
C PRO A 135 2.93 0.10 -16.18
N ASP A 136 2.91 1.41 -16.17
CA ASP A 136 4.02 2.30 -15.82
C ASP A 136 4.17 2.55 -14.31
N MET A 137 3.24 2.05 -13.49
CA MET A 137 3.31 2.10 -12.04
C MET A 137 4.00 0.86 -11.47
N ASN A 138 4.79 1.06 -10.42
CA ASN A 138 5.32 -0.01 -9.60
C ASN A 138 4.31 -0.45 -8.53
N VAL A 139 4.41 -1.72 -8.14
CA VAL A 139 3.54 -2.34 -7.13
C VAL A 139 4.37 -2.97 -6.02
N GLY A 140 4.03 -2.65 -4.77
CA GLY A 140 4.52 -3.34 -3.58
C GLY A 140 3.37 -4.06 -2.87
N ILE A 141 3.59 -5.26 -2.36
CA ILE A 141 2.58 -6.06 -1.67
C ILE A 141 3.09 -6.44 -0.28
N VAL A 142 2.30 -6.11 0.73
CA VAL A 142 2.67 -6.35 2.14
C VAL A 142 1.56 -7.13 2.85
N GLY A 143 1.91 -8.27 3.41
CA GLY A 143 1.01 -9.09 4.22
C GLY A 143 1.19 -8.86 5.71
N TYR A 144 0.09 -8.91 6.46
CA TYR A 144 0.06 -8.77 7.92
C TYR A 144 -0.84 -9.82 8.57
N THR A 145 -0.60 -10.11 9.84
CA THR A 145 -1.45 -10.91 10.72
C THR A 145 -1.87 -10.08 11.93
N ASP A 146 -2.76 -10.63 12.73
CA ASP A 146 -2.90 -10.26 14.13
C ASP A 146 -1.81 -10.95 14.98
N ASN A 147 -1.87 -10.74 16.30
CA ASN A 147 -0.96 -11.35 17.27
C ASN A 147 -1.50 -12.63 17.90
N ASP A 148 -2.48 -13.31 17.30
CA ASP A 148 -3.01 -14.55 17.85
C ASP A 148 -1.91 -15.63 17.91
N PRO A 149 -1.72 -16.26 19.08
CA PRO A 149 -0.76 -17.33 19.23
C PRO A 149 -1.23 -18.59 18.51
N TRP A 150 -0.29 -19.34 17.95
CA TRP A 150 -0.57 -20.62 17.33
C TRP A 150 -0.67 -21.73 18.39
N LYS A 151 -1.74 -22.53 18.30
CA LYS A 151 -1.96 -23.64 19.23
C LYS A 151 -0.74 -24.58 19.27
N GLY A 152 -0.22 -24.83 20.47
CA GLY A 152 0.91 -25.75 20.69
C GLY A 152 2.27 -25.16 20.34
N LYS A 153 2.37 -23.85 20.10
CA LYS A 153 3.64 -23.12 19.85
C LYS A 153 3.99 -22.21 21.03
N THR A 154 5.28 -21.95 21.22
CA THR A 154 5.72 -20.87 22.11
C THR A 154 5.39 -19.50 21.51
N ALA A 155 5.60 -18.42 22.27
CA ALA A 155 5.39 -17.05 21.78
C ALA A 155 6.30 -16.78 20.55
N GLU A 156 7.59 -17.09 20.64
CA GLU A 156 8.56 -16.89 19.55
C GLU A 156 8.21 -17.73 18.31
N GLN A 157 7.77 -18.96 18.52
CA GLN A 157 7.32 -19.82 17.42
C GLN A 157 6.03 -19.31 16.78
N SER A 158 5.16 -18.65 17.54
CA SER A 158 3.94 -18.04 17.03
C SER A 158 4.24 -16.80 16.18
N VAL A 159 5.16 -15.94 16.66
CA VAL A 159 5.65 -14.78 15.89
C VAL A 159 6.27 -15.25 14.56
N ALA A 160 7.14 -16.25 14.58
CA ALA A 160 7.75 -16.81 13.37
C ALA A 160 6.69 -17.43 12.42
N ALA A 161 5.65 -18.06 12.95
CA ALA A 161 4.56 -18.62 12.15
C ALA A 161 3.68 -17.53 11.53
N ASN A 162 3.41 -16.45 12.26
CA ASN A 162 2.70 -15.27 11.76
C ASN A 162 3.50 -14.55 10.67
N GLN A 163 4.81 -14.41 10.84
CA GLN A 163 5.71 -13.89 9.83
C GLN A 163 5.60 -14.71 8.54
N LYS A 164 5.76 -16.03 8.62
CA LYS A 164 5.66 -16.93 7.47
C LYS A 164 4.26 -16.90 6.82
N LEU A 165 3.19 -16.86 7.60
CA LEU A 165 1.83 -16.80 7.06
C LEU A 165 1.59 -15.51 6.28
N SER A 166 2.04 -14.38 6.80
CA SER A 166 1.90 -13.08 6.15
C SER A 166 2.64 -13.02 4.81
N GLU A 167 3.86 -13.59 4.75
CA GLU A 167 4.65 -13.72 3.52
C GLU A 167 3.96 -14.62 2.49
N GLN A 168 3.45 -15.78 2.90
CA GLN A 168 2.70 -16.67 2.01
C GLN A 168 1.43 -16.02 1.45
N ARG A 169 0.75 -15.17 2.24
CA ARG A 169 -0.43 -14.42 1.79
C ARG A 169 -0.07 -13.34 0.79
N ALA A 170 0.97 -12.55 1.05
CA ALA A 170 1.47 -11.55 0.10
C ALA A 170 1.88 -12.22 -1.22
N GLN A 171 2.59 -13.35 -1.15
CA GLN A 171 3.00 -14.10 -2.33
C GLN A 171 1.81 -14.69 -3.11
N ALA A 172 0.77 -15.18 -2.43
CA ALA A 172 -0.42 -15.68 -3.08
C ALA A 172 -1.17 -14.58 -3.86
N VAL A 173 -1.26 -13.37 -3.29
CA VAL A 173 -1.80 -12.18 -3.98
C VAL A 173 -0.94 -11.82 -5.18
N SER A 174 0.38 -11.73 -5.02
CA SER A 174 1.33 -11.41 -6.09
C SER A 174 1.20 -12.37 -7.27
N ASN A 175 1.25 -13.68 -7.01
CA ASN A 175 1.13 -14.71 -8.04
C ASN A 175 -0.21 -14.61 -8.79
N PHE A 176 -1.28 -14.30 -8.06
CA PHE A 176 -2.60 -14.14 -8.67
C PHE A 176 -2.66 -12.91 -9.57
N LEU A 177 -2.17 -11.76 -9.12
CA LEU A 177 -2.16 -10.52 -9.89
C LEU A 177 -1.31 -10.64 -11.16
N GLN A 178 -0.12 -11.25 -11.07
CA GLN A 178 0.74 -11.52 -12.23
C GLN A 178 0.05 -12.41 -13.27
N LYS A 179 -0.67 -13.43 -12.82
CA LYS A 179 -1.41 -14.34 -13.72
C LYS A 179 -2.58 -13.66 -14.43
N HIS A 180 -3.14 -12.58 -13.88
CA HIS A 180 -4.40 -11.99 -14.32
C HIS A 180 -4.27 -10.55 -14.85
N GLY A 181 -3.09 -10.04 -15.14
CA GLY A 181 -2.94 -8.76 -15.83
C GLY A 181 -1.83 -7.84 -15.34
N ALA A 182 -1.25 -8.06 -14.16
CA ALA A 182 -0.07 -7.30 -13.75
C ALA A 182 1.13 -7.64 -14.65
N ALA A 183 1.82 -6.62 -15.14
CA ALA A 183 3.03 -6.84 -15.94
C ALA A 183 4.14 -7.51 -15.11
N ALA A 184 4.98 -8.33 -15.76
CA ALA A 184 6.00 -9.13 -15.08
C ALA A 184 6.98 -8.29 -14.24
N ASN A 185 7.27 -7.07 -14.69
CA ASN A 185 8.18 -6.12 -14.04
C ASN A 185 7.45 -5.09 -13.16
N GLN A 186 6.13 -5.17 -13.02
CA GLN A 186 5.34 -4.19 -12.26
C GLN A 186 5.42 -4.45 -10.76
N ILE A 187 5.39 -5.72 -10.33
CA ILE A 187 5.49 -6.08 -8.91
C ILE A 187 6.95 -6.10 -8.49
N GLN A 188 7.35 -5.08 -7.75
CA GLN A 188 8.74 -4.86 -7.32
C GLN A 188 9.06 -5.52 -5.99
N GLU A 189 8.11 -5.54 -5.05
CA GLU A 189 8.33 -6.02 -3.70
C GLU A 189 7.14 -6.84 -3.20
N VAL A 190 7.44 -7.97 -2.55
CA VAL A 190 6.45 -8.83 -1.88
C VAL A 190 7.01 -9.24 -0.53
N VAL A 191 6.38 -8.78 0.53
CA VAL A 191 6.88 -9.01 1.90
C VAL A 191 5.77 -9.39 2.87
N GLY A 192 6.09 -10.20 3.87
CA GLY A 192 5.27 -10.39 5.04
C GLY A 192 5.87 -9.63 6.22
N LEU A 193 5.06 -9.06 7.07
CA LEU A 193 5.46 -8.37 8.29
C LEU A 193 4.87 -9.00 9.56
N GLY A 194 4.19 -10.15 9.42
CA GLY A 194 3.60 -10.85 10.56
C GLY A 194 2.66 -9.93 11.34
N GLU A 195 2.80 -9.94 12.64
CA GLU A 195 2.02 -9.13 13.57
C GLU A 195 2.59 -7.72 13.82
N SER A 196 3.65 -7.35 13.08
CA SER A 196 4.24 -6.02 13.18
C SER A 196 3.32 -4.97 12.56
N ASN A 197 3.39 -3.73 13.06
CA ASN A 197 2.61 -2.58 12.57
C ASN A 197 1.08 -2.80 12.62
N PRO A 198 0.51 -3.08 13.79
CA PRO A 198 -0.94 -3.15 13.95
C PRO A 198 -1.58 -1.79 13.64
N VAL A 199 -2.68 -1.80 12.91
CA VAL A 199 -3.48 -0.60 12.57
C VAL A 199 -4.64 -0.41 13.55
N ALA A 200 -4.91 -1.42 14.39
CA ALA A 200 -5.94 -1.40 15.40
C ALA A 200 -5.51 -2.22 16.63
N ASP A 201 -6.26 -2.08 17.73
CA ASP A 201 -5.95 -2.76 18.98
C ASP A 201 -6.14 -4.29 18.87
N ASN A 202 -5.06 -5.03 19.05
CA ASN A 202 -5.05 -6.50 19.07
C ASN A 202 -5.77 -7.13 20.29
N ALA A 203 -6.18 -6.35 21.29
CA ALA A 203 -6.99 -6.86 22.40
C ALA A 203 -8.46 -7.13 21.99
N THR A 204 -8.92 -6.56 20.88
CA THR A 204 -10.29 -6.72 20.40
C THR A 204 -10.38 -7.60 19.16
N ALA A 205 -11.48 -8.35 19.02
CA ALA A 205 -11.73 -9.17 17.83
C ALA A 205 -11.81 -8.31 16.55
N ALA A 206 -12.43 -7.13 16.63
CA ALA A 206 -12.54 -6.18 15.52
C ALA A 206 -11.16 -5.62 15.13
N GLY A 207 -10.33 -5.27 16.10
CA GLY A 207 -8.97 -4.79 15.82
C GLY A 207 -8.08 -5.87 15.21
N LYS A 208 -8.16 -7.10 15.72
CA LYS A 208 -7.48 -8.26 15.10
C LYS A 208 -7.92 -8.46 13.65
N GLN A 209 -9.21 -8.31 13.35
CA GLN A 209 -9.71 -8.41 11.96
C GLN A 209 -9.06 -7.36 11.06
N GLN A 210 -8.94 -6.11 11.51
CA GLN A 210 -8.29 -5.04 10.75
C GLN A 210 -6.78 -5.28 10.59
N ASN A 211 -6.11 -5.86 11.60
CA ASN A 211 -4.70 -6.18 11.54
C ASN A 211 -4.40 -7.30 10.55
N ARG A 212 -5.31 -8.27 10.40
CA ARG A 212 -5.23 -9.32 9.35
C ARG A 212 -5.56 -8.72 7.99
N ARG A 213 -4.57 -8.23 7.26
CA ARG A 213 -4.74 -7.55 5.97
C ARG A 213 -3.61 -7.83 5.00
N VAL A 214 -3.86 -7.53 3.73
CA VAL A 214 -2.82 -7.38 2.70
C VAL A 214 -2.96 -5.98 2.13
N GLU A 215 -1.88 -5.24 2.11
CA GLU A 215 -1.78 -3.91 1.52
C GLU A 215 -1.06 -4.00 0.17
N VAL A 216 -1.62 -3.38 -0.85
CA VAL A 216 -1.03 -3.24 -2.17
C VAL A 216 -0.78 -1.75 -2.40
N TYR A 217 0.45 -1.41 -2.70
CA TYR A 217 0.88 -0.03 -2.94
C TYR A 217 1.16 0.16 -4.42
N LEU A 218 0.56 1.20 -5.01
CA LEU A 218 0.90 1.68 -6.35
C LEU A 218 1.70 2.97 -6.20
N TYR A 219 2.83 3.03 -6.85
CA TYR A 219 3.72 4.19 -6.82
C TYR A 219 4.44 4.39 -8.16
N ALA A 220 4.98 5.59 -8.39
CA ALA A 220 5.62 5.91 -9.65
C ALA A 220 6.90 5.08 -9.87
N SER A 221 7.05 4.51 -11.07
CA SER A 221 8.32 3.92 -11.49
C SER A 221 9.34 5.03 -11.83
N ASP A 222 10.63 4.67 -11.86
CA ASP A 222 11.68 5.60 -12.28
C ASP A 222 11.42 6.15 -13.70
N ALA A 223 10.95 5.29 -14.61
CA ALA A 223 10.58 5.70 -15.96
C ALA A 223 9.43 6.71 -15.97
N MET A 224 8.41 6.50 -15.13
CA MET A 224 7.28 7.41 -14.96
C MET A 224 7.76 8.77 -14.40
N ILE A 225 8.66 8.75 -13.42
CA ILE A 225 9.23 9.96 -12.81
C ILE A 225 10.03 10.75 -13.86
N GLU A 226 10.85 10.09 -14.65
CA GLU A 226 11.64 10.75 -15.71
C GLU A 226 10.74 11.32 -16.81
N ALA A 227 9.73 10.59 -17.27
CA ALA A 227 8.75 11.10 -18.22
C ALA A 227 7.98 12.31 -17.67
N ALA A 228 7.65 12.30 -16.39
CA ALA A 228 6.99 13.44 -15.74
C ALA A 228 7.90 14.68 -15.65
N LYS A 229 9.19 14.51 -15.34
CA LYS A 229 10.17 15.60 -15.32
C LYS A 229 10.36 16.22 -16.71
N GLN A 230 10.29 15.41 -17.76
CA GLN A 230 10.40 15.84 -19.16
C GLN A 230 9.08 16.41 -19.71
N GLY A 231 7.98 16.32 -18.96
CA GLY A 231 6.65 16.76 -19.40
C GLY A 231 6.01 15.87 -20.47
N THR A 232 6.54 14.65 -20.67
CA THR A 232 6.07 13.66 -21.66
C THR A 232 5.12 12.61 -21.10
N LEU A 233 4.88 12.62 -19.78
CA LEU A 233 3.93 11.71 -19.13
C LEU A 233 2.50 12.08 -19.54
N GLN A 234 1.80 11.12 -20.19
CA GLN A 234 0.41 11.24 -20.65
C GLN A 234 -0.57 10.55 -19.71
#